data_d15d7fe994e36cde8309f2033aeea4dd
#
_entry.id   d15d7fe994e36cde8309f2033aeea4dd
#
_cell.length_a   1.000
_cell.length_b   1.000
_cell.length_c   1.000
_cell.angle_alpha   90.00
_cell.angle_beta   90.00
_cell.angle_gamma   90.00
#
_symmetry.space_group_name_H-M   'P 1'
#
loop_
_entity.id
_entity.type
_entity.pdbx_description
1 polymer ?
#
loop_
_entity_poly.entity_id
_entity_poly.type
_entity_poly.pdbx_seq_one_letter_code
_entity_poly.pdbx_strand_id
1 'polypeptide(L)'
;MSETESQSYEHELRVAVTLAREAGTAVLDFYDGPLDVDQKDDLDVNEPVTQADRVANDLIVRAIRQEFAEDGILAEESVDTDHRLAKSRVWMIDPLDGTNGFIDRNGDFAIQIGMAEDGDCVLGVVYQPLTNVLYRAVRGQGTWIERPDTRPQRAHVSDQTDLSLMCLAASRSHRSPRMDRVVKAFGVREEIRRGSVGIKVGLIVERQCDLYIHLSPRTKQWDTCAPQVVLIEAGGSFTDLFGKPIRYNSREVQHRNGIVATNGAAHERVIEALAPLLAEFGRVPV
;
A
#
# COMPACT_ATOMS: atom_id res chain seq x y z
N MET A 1 -13.66 19.62 -26.81
CA MET A 1 -13.37 18.99 -25.53
C MET A 1 -14.12 17.67 -25.55
N SER A 2 -13.45 16.56 -25.86
CA SER A 2 -14.04 15.22 -25.82
C SER A 2 -14.31 14.86 -24.36
N GLU A 3 -15.57 14.60 -24.02
CA GLU A 3 -15.92 13.89 -22.80
C GLU A 3 -15.23 12.52 -22.89
N THR A 4 -14.12 12.35 -22.18
CA THR A 4 -13.56 11.03 -21.89
C THR A 4 -14.61 10.33 -21.04
N GLU A 5 -15.29 9.35 -21.62
CA GLU A 5 -16.12 8.41 -20.85
C GLU A 5 -15.27 7.93 -19.67
N SER A 6 -15.68 8.29 -18.46
CA SER A 6 -15.09 7.78 -17.22
C SER A 6 -15.29 6.28 -17.25
N GLN A 7 -14.22 5.53 -17.46
CA GLN A 7 -14.25 4.08 -17.45
C GLN A 7 -14.74 3.62 -16.07
N SER A 8 -15.88 2.94 -16.05
CA SER A 8 -16.48 2.49 -14.79
C SER A 8 -15.79 1.19 -14.37
N TYR A 9 -15.11 1.19 -13.21
CA TYR A 9 -14.52 -0.01 -12.59
C TYR A 9 -15.41 -0.58 -11.47
N GLU A 10 -16.73 -0.38 -11.58
CA GLU A 10 -17.67 -0.81 -10.52
C GLU A 10 -17.71 -2.32 -10.32
N HIS A 11 -17.56 -3.07 -11.40
CA HIS A 11 -17.53 -4.54 -11.32
C HIS A 11 -16.24 -5.01 -10.66
N GLU A 12 -15.10 -4.51 -11.13
CA GLU A 12 -13.78 -4.80 -10.57
C GLU A 12 -13.72 -4.44 -9.08
N LEU A 13 -14.25 -3.28 -8.70
CA LEU A 13 -14.30 -2.84 -7.31
C LEU A 13 -15.15 -3.79 -6.44
N ARG A 14 -16.35 -4.19 -6.91
CA ARG A 14 -17.18 -5.15 -6.17
C ARG A 14 -16.46 -6.47 -5.93
N VAL A 15 -15.81 -7.00 -6.98
CA VAL A 15 -15.03 -8.23 -6.89
C VAL A 15 -13.88 -8.06 -5.90
N ALA A 16 -13.07 -7.00 -6.02
CA ALA A 16 -11.94 -6.75 -5.11
C ALA A 16 -12.38 -6.60 -3.64
N VAL A 17 -13.48 -5.88 -3.37
CA VAL A 17 -14.04 -5.75 -2.00
C VAL A 17 -14.50 -7.09 -1.45
N THR A 18 -15.19 -7.90 -2.25
CA THR A 18 -15.65 -9.23 -1.83
C THR A 18 -14.45 -10.12 -1.50
N LEU A 19 -13.47 -10.18 -2.41
CA LEU A 19 -12.28 -11.02 -2.23
C LEU A 19 -11.43 -10.58 -1.04
N ALA A 20 -11.27 -9.26 -0.81
CA ALA A 20 -10.55 -8.76 0.35
C ALA A 20 -11.21 -9.21 1.68
N ARG A 21 -12.53 -9.22 1.76
CA ARG A 21 -13.28 -9.68 2.94
C ARG A 21 -13.21 -11.21 3.10
N GLU A 22 -13.35 -11.97 2.03
CA GLU A 22 -13.23 -13.43 2.05
C GLU A 22 -11.82 -13.87 2.45
N ALA A 23 -10.79 -13.27 1.85
CA ALA A 23 -9.40 -13.50 2.21
C ALA A 23 -9.11 -13.10 3.67
N GLY A 24 -9.63 -11.96 4.12
CA GLY A 24 -9.50 -11.54 5.51
C GLY A 24 -10.15 -12.52 6.50
N THR A 25 -11.31 -13.10 6.17
CA THR A 25 -11.94 -14.15 6.98
C THR A 25 -11.03 -15.39 7.03
N ALA A 26 -10.53 -15.85 5.88
CA ALA A 26 -9.62 -16.99 5.82
C ALA A 26 -8.31 -16.76 6.60
N VAL A 27 -7.75 -15.55 6.57
CA VAL A 27 -6.56 -15.18 7.34
C VAL A 27 -6.83 -15.22 8.84
N LEU A 28 -8.00 -14.76 9.29
CA LEU A 28 -8.36 -14.77 10.71
C LEU A 28 -8.52 -16.16 11.28
N ASP A 29 -8.88 -17.18 10.49
CA ASP A 29 -8.95 -18.58 10.93
C ASP A 29 -7.59 -19.10 11.42
N PHE A 30 -6.48 -18.50 10.95
CA PHE A 30 -5.12 -18.83 11.39
C PHE A 30 -4.61 -17.91 12.52
N TYR A 31 -5.26 -16.78 12.78
CA TYR A 31 -4.69 -15.74 13.64
C TYR A 31 -4.53 -16.17 15.09
N ASP A 32 -5.45 -16.95 15.65
CA ASP A 32 -5.40 -17.39 17.06
C ASP A 32 -4.75 -18.78 17.24
N GLY A 33 -4.48 -19.51 16.14
CA GLY A 33 -3.92 -20.85 16.13
C GLY A 33 -2.39 -20.90 16.16
N PRO A 34 -1.80 -22.10 16.18
CA PRO A 34 -0.38 -22.28 15.92
C PRO A 34 -0.05 -21.86 14.50
N LEU A 35 1.08 -21.17 14.31
CA LEU A 35 1.53 -20.69 13.02
C LEU A 35 2.74 -21.50 12.56
N ASP A 36 2.65 -22.08 11.38
CA ASP A 36 3.81 -22.54 10.64
C ASP A 36 4.38 -21.36 9.86
N VAL A 37 5.58 -20.95 10.21
CA VAL A 37 6.28 -19.81 9.60
C VAL A 37 7.43 -20.35 8.79
N ASP A 38 7.34 -20.20 7.48
CA ASP A 38 8.45 -20.42 6.57
C ASP A 38 9.21 -19.11 6.33
N GLN A 39 10.43 -19.21 5.81
CA GLN A 39 11.21 -18.06 5.37
C GLN A 39 11.30 -18.10 3.85
N LYS A 40 11.05 -16.98 3.19
CA LYS A 40 11.31 -16.85 1.75
C LYS A 40 12.82 -16.71 1.56
N ASP A 41 13.41 -17.60 0.76
CA ASP A 41 14.80 -17.50 0.30
C ASP A 41 14.90 -16.42 -0.80
N ASP A 42 14.62 -15.17 -0.48
CA ASP A 42 14.93 -14.07 -1.39
C ASP A 42 16.36 -13.59 -1.13
N LEU A 43 17.11 -13.31 -2.19
CA LEU A 43 18.59 -13.19 -2.20
C LEU A 43 19.19 -12.22 -1.18
N ASP A 44 18.40 -11.39 -0.51
CA ASP A 44 18.89 -10.37 0.43
C ASP A 44 18.07 -10.23 1.74
N VAL A 45 16.93 -10.89 1.93
CA VAL A 45 16.09 -10.73 3.13
C VAL A 45 15.29 -12.00 3.44
N ASN A 46 15.38 -12.43 4.69
CA ASN A 46 14.51 -13.46 5.25
C ASN A 46 13.12 -12.83 5.52
N GLU A 47 12.21 -12.88 4.55
CA GLU A 47 10.82 -12.44 4.71
C GLU A 47 9.98 -13.65 5.19
N PRO A 48 9.26 -13.54 6.32
CA PRO A 48 8.43 -14.64 6.79
C PRO A 48 7.19 -14.77 5.89
N VAL A 49 6.76 -16.01 5.67
CA VAL A 49 5.49 -16.35 5.02
C VAL A 49 4.79 -17.40 5.86
N THR A 50 3.47 -17.26 5.98
CA THR A 50 2.64 -18.21 6.72
C THR A 50 1.67 -18.94 5.80
N GLN A 51 1.01 -19.97 6.33
CA GLN A 51 -0.08 -20.62 5.59
C GLN A 51 -1.23 -19.66 5.31
N ALA A 52 -1.46 -18.66 6.16
CA ALA A 52 -2.48 -17.64 5.94
C ALA A 52 -2.23 -16.83 4.67
N ASP A 53 -0.97 -16.40 4.42
CA ASP A 53 -0.56 -15.70 3.19
C ASP A 53 -0.91 -16.52 1.94
N ARG A 54 -0.53 -17.80 1.96
CA ARG A 54 -0.74 -18.71 0.82
C ARG A 54 -2.23 -18.97 0.54
N VAL A 55 -3.03 -19.21 1.59
CA VAL A 55 -4.47 -19.46 1.45
C VAL A 55 -5.18 -18.21 0.91
N ALA A 56 -4.86 -17.03 1.44
CA ALA A 56 -5.41 -15.77 0.96
C ALA A 56 -5.00 -15.48 -0.49
N ASN A 57 -3.72 -15.72 -0.84
CA ASN A 57 -3.23 -15.58 -2.20
C ASN A 57 -3.99 -16.47 -3.19
N ASP A 58 -4.10 -17.77 -2.88
CA ASP A 58 -4.76 -18.73 -3.76
C ASP A 58 -6.24 -18.39 -3.98
N LEU A 59 -6.93 -17.94 -2.93
CA LEU A 59 -8.31 -17.50 -3.01
C LEU A 59 -8.43 -16.31 -3.97
N ILE A 60 -7.66 -15.24 -3.75
CA ILE A 60 -7.76 -14.01 -4.54
C ILE A 60 -7.34 -14.26 -5.99
N VAL A 61 -6.17 -14.88 -6.20
CA VAL A 61 -5.60 -15.10 -7.54
C VAL A 61 -6.48 -16.00 -8.39
N ARG A 62 -7.04 -17.07 -7.80
CA ARG A 62 -7.95 -17.98 -8.51
C ARG A 62 -9.20 -17.25 -8.97
N ALA A 63 -9.84 -16.48 -8.09
CA ALA A 63 -11.06 -15.76 -8.41
C ALA A 63 -10.84 -14.69 -9.48
N ILE A 64 -9.74 -13.90 -9.38
CA ILE A 64 -9.40 -12.90 -10.39
C ILE A 64 -9.11 -13.55 -11.75
N ARG A 65 -8.39 -14.67 -11.80
CA ARG A 65 -8.16 -15.40 -13.07
C ARG A 65 -9.43 -15.91 -13.71
N GLN A 66 -10.42 -16.30 -12.92
CA GLN A 66 -11.72 -16.77 -13.43
C GLN A 66 -12.57 -15.62 -13.96
N GLU A 67 -12.57 -14.50 -13.27
CA GLU A 67 -13.45 -13.37 -13.59
C GLU A 67 -12.85 -12.45 -14.65
N PHE A 68 -11.51 -12.26 -14.64
CA PHE A 68 -10.77 -11.34 -15.51
C PHE A 68 -9.64 -12.08 -16.24
N ALA A 69 -10.00 -13.07 -17.07
CA ALA A 69 -9.05 -13.96 -17.74
C ALA A 69 -8.04 -13.25 -18.66
N GLU A 70 -8.39 -12.07 -19.16
CA GLU A 70 -7.54 -11.27 -20.04
C GLU A 70 -6.57 -10.36 -19.29
N ASP A 71 -6.75 -10.14 -17.98
CA ASP A 71 -5.88 -9.29 -17.18
C ASP A 71 -4.60 -10.00 -16.76
N GLY A 72 -3.55 -9.23 -16.48
CA GLY A 72 -2.34 -9.72 -15.82
C GLY A 72 -2.52 -9.79 -14.30
N ILE A 73 -1.68 -10.58 -13.64
CA ILE A 73 -1.64 -10.65 -12.17
C ILE A 73 -0.18 -10.63 -11.73
N LEU A 74 0.10 -9.78 -10.76
CA LEU A 74 1.31 -9.76 -9.95
C LEU A 74 0.91 -9.90 -8.49
N ALA A 75 1.23 -11.04 -7.88
CA ALA A 75 0.88 -11.32 -6.49
C ALA A 75 2.12 -11.79 -5.73
N GLU A 76 2.23 -11.37 -4.46
CA GLU A 76 3.41 -11.62 -3.63
C GLU A 76 3.75 -13.10 -3.50
N GLU A 77 2.74 -13.96 -3.30
CA GLU A 77 2.93 -15.38 -3.07
C GLU A 77 2.78 -16.23 -4.36
N SER A 78 2.85 -15.59 -5.53
CA SER A 78 2.78 -16.27 -6.82
C SER A 78 4.04 -16.08 -7.65
N VAL A 79 4.40 -17.10 -8.42
CA VAL A 79 5.51 -16.99 -9.37
C VAL A 79 5.13 -15.99 -10.47
N ASP A 80 5.95 -14.94 -10.62
CA ASP A 80 5.82 -14.01 -11.74
C ASP A 80 6.38 -14.66 -13.02
N THR A 81 5.53 -14.71 -14.04
CA THR A 81 5.87 -15.33 -15.34
C THR A 81 6.15 -14.30 -16.42
N ASP A 82 6.26 -13.03 -16.10
CA ASP A 82 6.41 -11.91 -17.04
C ASP A 82 5.25 -11.74 -18.06
N HIS A 83 4.29 -12.67 -18.14
CA HIS A 83 3.14 -12.54 -19.05
C HIS A 83 2.31 -11.28 -18.82
N ARG A 84 2.28 -10.80 -17.58
CA ARG A 84 1.61 -9.55 -17.21
C ARG A 84 2.17 -8.32 -17.92
N LEU A 85 3.46 -8.35 -18.29
CA LEU A 85 4.13 -7.22 -18.94
C LEU A 85 3.54 -6.86 -20.31
N ALA A 86 2.85 -7.83 -20.96
CA ALA A 86 2.14 -7.61 -22.21
C ALA A 86 0.67 -7.19 -22.03
N LYS A 87 0.20 -7.04 -20.78
CA LYS A 87 -1.19 -6.70 -20.47
C LYS A 87 -1.30 -5.23 -20.10
N SER A 88 -2.34 -4.57 -20.61
CA SER A 88 -2.65 -3.18 -20.21
C SER A 88 -3.20 -3.12 -18.78
N ARG A 89 -4.03 -4.10 -18.38
CA ARG A 89 -4.61 -4.19 -17.04
C ARG A 89 -3.91 -5.28 -16.24
N VAL A 90 -3.48 -4.93 -15.01
CA VAL A 90 -2.76 -5.84 -14.12
C VAL A 90 -3.23 -5.66 -12.68
N TRP A 91 -3.63 -6.76 -12.06
CA TRP A 91 -3.94 -6.83 -10.64
C TRP A 91 -2.65 -6.99 -9.82
N MET A 92 -2.53 -6.16 -8.78
CA MET A 92 -1.42 -6.15 -7.82
C MET A 92 -1.96 -6.62 -6.47
N ILE A 93 -1.48 -7.76 -5.99
CA ILE A 93 -2.07 -8.43 -4.83
C ILE A 93 -1.01 -8.66 -3.77
N ASP A 94 -1.23 -8.09 -2.59
CA ASP A 94 -0.56 -8.47 -1.36
C ASP A 94 -1.61 -9.14 -0.46
N PRO A 95 -1.55 -10.47 -0.31
CA PRO A 95 -2.55 -11.23 0.43
C PRO A 95 -2.50 -10.97 1.94
N LEU A 96 -1.35 -10.50 2.45
CA LEU A 96 -1.16 -10.20 3.87
C LEU A 96 0.00 -9.21 4.07
N ASP A 97 -0.21 -7.92 3.69
CA ASP A 97 0.75 -6.85 3.97
C ASP A 97 0.96 -6.70 5.49
N GLY A 98 2.14 -7.02 5.95
CA GLY A 98 2.50 -6.98 7.36
C GLY A 98 2.52 -8.36 8.04
N THR A 99 3.06 -9.39 7.39
CA THR A 99 3.18 -10.76 7.93
C THR A 99 3.84 -10.79 9.32
N ASN A 100 4.85 -9.94 9.57
CA ASN A 100 5.43 -9.80 10.92
C ASN A 100 4.35 -9.36 11.94
N GLY A 101 3.50 -8.41 11.60
CA GLY A 101 2.42 -7.94 12.46
C GLY A 101 1.37 -9.02 12.73
N PHE A 102 1.14 -9.89 11.76
CA PHE A 102 0.28 -11.07 11.90
C PHE A 102 0.92 -12.09 12.85
N ILE A 103 2.19 -12.44 12.66
CA ILE A 103 2.93 -13.38 13.51
C ILE A 103 3.01 -12.87 14.95
N ASP A 104 3.33 -11.61 15.15
CA ASP A 104 3.43 -10.95 16.47
C ASP A 104 2.06 -10.70 17.12
N ARG A 105 0.96 -10.97 16.43
CA ARG A 105 -0.42 -10.77 16.89
C ARG A 105 -0.71 -9.35 17.39
N ASN A 106 -0.09 -8.36 16.77
CA ASN A 106 -0.24 -6.95 17.13
C ASN A 106 -1.27 -6.20 16.28
N GLY A 107 -1.88 -6.88 15.29
CA GLY A 107 -2.94 -6.34 14.43
C GLY A 107 -2.46 -5.48 13.27
N ASP A 108 -1.17 -5.33 13.06
CA ASP A 108 -0.60 -4.50 12.01
C ASP A 108 -0.48 -5.24 10.67
N PHE A 109 -1.60 -5.73 10.13
CA PHE A 109 -1.67 -6.40 8.83
C PHE A 109 -2.95 -6.05 8.07
N ALA A 110 -2.89 -6.12 6.74
CA ALA A 110 -4.00 -5.82 5.85
C ALA A 110 -3.97 -6.69 4.59
N ILE A 111 -5.13 -6.93 3.99
CA ILE A 111 -5.26 -7.47 2.63
C ILE A 111 -5.23 -6.30 1.66
N GLN A 112 -4.41 -6.37 0.61
CA GLN A 112 -4.33 -5.33 -0.40
C GLN A 112 -4.61 -5.89 -1.80
N ILE A 113 -5.57 -5.31 -2.50
CA ILE A 113 -5.91 -5.63 -3.88
C ILE A 113 -5.94 -4.32 -4.66
N GLY A 114 -4.96 -4.13 -5.54
CA GLY A 114 -4.89 -2.99 -6.45
C GLY A 114 -5.02 -3.42 -7.90
N MET A 115 -5.37 -2.50 -8.77
CA MET A 115 -5.33 -2.70 -10.22
C MET A 115 -4.66 -1.50 -10.87
N ALA A 116 -3.74 -1.78 -11.77
CA ALA A 116 -3.12 -0.80 -12.64
C ALA A 116 -3.57 -0.99 -14.09
N GLU A 117 -3.75 0.11 -14.82
CA GLU A 117 -4.01 0.12 -16.24
C GLU A 117 -3.02 1.05 -16.94
N ASP A 118 -2.35 0.54 -17.98
CA ASP A 118 -1.28 1.23 -18.70
C ASP A 118 -0.18 1.81 -17.79
N GLY A 119 0.07 1.11 -16.69
CA GLY A 119 1.08 1.45 -15.69
C GLY A 119 0.64 2.49 -14.65
N ASP A 120 -0.59 2.98 -14.68
CA ASP A 120 -1.16 3.85 -13.64
C ASP A 120 -2.13 3.07 -12.76
N CYS A 121 -2.04 3.25 -11.45
CA CYS A 121 -3.01 2.64 -10.55
C CYS A 121 -4.40 3.27 -10.71
N VAL A 122 -5.46 2.43 -10.81
CA VAL A 122 -6.83 2.88 -11.10
C VAL A 122 -7.84 2.45 -10.05
N LEU A 123 -7.55 1.38 -9.31
CA LEU A 123 -8.43 0.83 -8.28
C LEU A 123 -7.58 0.33 -7.12
N GLY A 124 -8.06 0.53 -5.90
CA GLY A 124 -7.40 0.03 -4.69
C GLY A 124 -8.38 -0.33 -3.59
N VAL A 125 -8.15 -1.48 -2.97
CA VAL A 125 -8.82 -1.95 -1.76
C VAL A 125 -7.76 -2.32 -0.74
N VAL A 126 -7.86 -1.74 0.46
CA VAL A 126 -7.06 -2.07 1.64
C VAL A 126 -8.01 -2.47 2.75
N TYR A 127 -7.91 -3.69 3.24
CA TYR A 127 -8.81 -4.23 4.25
C TYR A 127 -8.04 -4.69 5.49
N GLN A 128 -8.45 -4.23 6.65
CA GLN A 128 -7.93 -4.62 7.97
C GLN A 128 -8.89 -5.63 8.62
N PRO A 129 -8.61 -6.93 8.58
CA PRO A 129 -9.57 -7.94 9.02
C PRO A 129 -9.94 -7.84 10.50
N LEU A 130 -8.98 -7.59 11.39
CA LEU A 130 -9.21 -7.52 12.83
C LEU A 130 -10.14 -6.39 13.26
N THR A 131 -10.10 -5.27 12.59
CA THR A 131 -10.93 -4.09 12.89
C THR A 131 -12.13 -3.99 11.98
N ASN A 132 -12.20 -4.84 10.95
CA ASN A 132 -13.18 -4.82 9.87
C ASN A 132 -13.30 -3.42 9.23
N VAL A 133 -12.15 -2.72 9.09
CA VAL A 133 -12.06 -1.43 8.39
C VAL A 133 -11.58 -1.68 6.97
N LEU A 134 -12.30 -1.14 5.99
CA LEU A 134 -11.99 -1.26 4.58
C LEU A 134 -11.90 0.13 3.94
N TYR A 135 -10.79 0.38 3.26
CA TYR A 135 -10.60 1.54 2.39
C TYR A 135 -10.73 1.09 0.95
N ARG A 136 -11.52 1.79 0.16
CA ARG A 136 -11.66 1.54 -1.27
C ARG A 136 -11.65 2.82 -2.07
N ALA A 137 -11.03 2.77 -3.22
CA ALA A 137 -10.96 3.89 -4.13
C ALA A 137 -10.93 3.44 -5.59
N VAL A 138 -11.48 4.28 -6.45
CA VAL A 138 -11.39 4.19 -7.90
C VAL A 138 -11.00 5.56 -8.42
N ARG A 139 -10.13 5.61 -9.42
CA ARG A 139 -9.68 6.85 -10.06
C ARG A 139 -10.86 7.75 -10.42
N GLY A 140 -10.85 9.00 -9.93
CA GLY A 140 -11.88 10.01 -10.17
C GLY A 140 -13.16 9.86 -9.34
N GLN A 141 -13.26 8.84 -8.46
CA GLN A 141 -14.47 8.59 -7.66
C GLN A 141 -14.29 8.86 -6.16
N GLY A 142 -13.07 9.22 -5.75
CA GLY A 142 -12.72 9.47 -4.36
C GLY A 142 -12.52 8.20 -3.55
N THR A 143 -12.07 8.40 -2.32
CA THR A 143 -11.83 7.32 -1.36
C THR A 143 -12.98 7.21 -0.38
N TRP A 144 -13.35 5.98 -0.07
CA TRP A 144 -14.40 5.62 0.87
C TRP A 144 -13.86 4.70 1.96
N ILE A 145 -14.27 4.97 3.20
CA ILE A 145 -13.96 4.13 4.37
C ILE A 145 -15.24 3.43 4.79
N GLU A 146 -15.17 2.11 4.90
CA GLU A 146 -16.23 1.27 5.44
C GLU A 146 -15.82 0.72 6.80
N ARG A 147 -16.71 0.85 7.79
CA ARG A 147 -16.54 0.33 9.15
C ARG A 147 -17.78 -0.44 9.58
N PRO A 148 -17.66 -1.34 10.57
CA PRO A 148 -18.82 -2.01 11.14
C PRO A 148 -19.88 -1.00 11.57
N ASP A 149 -21.14 -1.35 11.37
CA ASP A 149 -22.32 -0.63 11.86
C ASP A 149 -22.42 0.86 11.44
N THR A 150 -21.64 1.28 10.44
CA THR A 150 -21.70 2.63 9.89
C THR A 150 -21.92 2.63 8.38
N ARG A 151 -22.46 3.72 7.84
CA ARG A 151 -22.48 3.92 6.39
C ARG A 151 -21.08 4.25 5.88
N PRO A 152 -20.72 3.86 4.65
CA PRO A 152 -19.48 4.27 4.01
C PRO A 152 -19.30 5.79 4.08
N GLN A 153 -18.12 6.24 4.48
CA GLN A 153 -17.78 7.65 4.61
C GLN A 153 -16.74 8.04 3.57
N ARG A 154 -16.96 9.17 2.89
CA ARG A 154 -15.96 9.71 1.99
C ARG A 154 -14.79 10.26 2.80
N ALA A 155 -13.58 9.90 2.40
CA ALA A 155 -12.36 10.30 3.09
C ALA A 155 -11.68 11.49 2.40
N HIS A 156 -11.04 12.33 3.21
CA HIS A 156 -10.18 13.41 2.75
C HIS A 156 -9.01 13.54 3.72
N VAL A 157 -7.82 13.73 3.18
CA VAL A 157 -6.61 13.97 3.97
C VAL A 157 -6.63 15.34 4.68
N SER A 158 -5.66 15.60 5.58
CA SER A 158 -5.47 16.89 6.22
C SER A 158 -4.87 17.93 5.24
N ASP A 159 -4.91 19.19 5.64
CA ASP A 159 -4.30 20.32 4.92
C ASP A 159 -3.07 20.90 5.64
N GLN A 160 -2.50 20.16 6.61
CA GLN A 160 -1.33 20.59 7.37
C GLN A 160 -0.10 20.76 6.48
N THR A 161 0.55 21.91 6.50
CA THR A 161 1.75 22.21 5.71
C THR A 161 3.01 22.43 6.54
N ASP A 162 2.89 22.65 7.86
CA ASP A 162 4.04 22.83 8.74
C ASP A 162 4.55 21.48 9.22
N LEU A 163 5.76 21.09 8.78
CA LEU A 163 6.39 19.81 9.10
C LEU A 163 6.50 19.56 10.61
N SER A 164 6.71 20.63 11.40
CA SER A 164 6.85 20.54 12.86
C SER A 164 5.54 20.21 13.57
N LEU A 165 4.42 20.41 12.92
CA LEU A 165 3.07 20.09 13.43
C LEU A 165 2.53 18.77 12.89
N MET A 166 3.25 18.14 11.95
CA MET A 166 2.82 16.88 11.33
C MET A 166 3.02 15.67 12.24
N CYS A 167 2.18 14.66 12.00
CA CYS A 167 2.35 13.30 12.52
C CYS A 167 2.90 12.39 11.43
N LEU A 168 3.96 11.65 11.74
CA LEU A 168 4.58 10.66 10.85
C LEU A 168 4.01 9.27 11.12
N ALA A 169 3.46 8.62 10.11
CA ALA A 169 3.22 7.19 10.13
C ALA A 169 4.58 6.48 9.95
N ALA A 170 5.07 5.81 10.98
CA ALA A 170 6.39 5.18 10.98
C ALA A 170 6.29 3.66 10.91
N SER A 171 7.29 3.01 10.32
CA SER A 171 7.38 1.55 10.34
C SER A 171 7.70 1.05 11.75
N ARG A 172 6.97 0.01 12.21
CA ARG A 172 7.22 -0.64 13.49
C ARG A 172 8.52 -1.48 13.44
N SER A 173 8.71 -2.22 12.35
CA SER A 173 9.78 -3.23 12.22
C SER A 173 11.03 -2.71 11.54
N HIS A 174 10.96 -1.61 10.78
CA HIS A 174 12.03 -1.15 9.89
C HIS A 174 12.51 0.26 10.23
N ARG A 175 12.84 0.51 11.51
CA ARG A 175 13.46 1.76 11.92
C ARG A 175 14.97 1.73 11.61
N SER A 176 15.47 2.81 11.02
CA SER A 176 16.90 2.95 10.72
C SER A 176 17.45 4.27 11.27
N PRO A 177 18.77 4.36 11.54
CA PRO A 177 19.40 5.63 11.95
C PRO A 177 19.19 6.75 10.93
N ARG A 178 19.05 6.43 9.64
CA ARG A 178 18.73 7.42 8.60
C ARG A 178 17.33 8.00 8.82
N MET A 179 16.36 7.17 9.21
CA MET A 179 15.00 7.64 9.53
C MET A 179 14.99 8.53 10.77
N ASP A 180 15.82 8.24 11.78
CA ASP A 180 15.98 9.12 12.96
C ASP A 180 16.51 10.50 12.56
N ARG A 181 17.40 10.57 11.58
CA ARG A 181 17.89 11.83 11.00
C ARG A 181 16.78 12.62 10.31
N VAL A 182 15.92 11.94 9.53
CA VAL A 182 14.75 12.56 8.89
C VAL A 182 13.80 13.14 9.94
N VAL A 183 13.41 12.34 10.92
CA VAL A 183 12.51 12.78 12.01
C VAL A 183 13.05 14.00 12.74
N LYS A 184 14.35 13.99 13.07
CA LYS A 184 15.01 15.12 13.74
C LYS A 184 15.03 16.37 12.85
N ALA A 185 15.33 16.22 11.56
CA ALA A 185 15.41 17.34 10.62
C ALA A 185 14.04 17.97 10.35
N PHE A 186 13.00 17.18 10.27
CA PHE A 186 11.62 17.64 10.07
C PHE A 186 11.02 18.22 11.33
N GLY A 187 11.50 17.80 12.50
CA GLY A 187 10.95 18.21 13.79
C GLY A 187 9.50 17.78 14.00
N VAL A 188 9.07 16.68 13.37
CA VAL A 188 7.68 16.20 13.40
C VAL A 188 7.13 16.13 14.83
N ARG A 189 5.87 16.50 15.00
CA ARG A 189 5.21 16.56 16.32
C ARG A 189 5.12 15.19 16.98
N GLU A 190 4.81 14.16 16.19
CA GLU A 190 4.46 12.83 16.68
C GLU A 190 4.79 11.74 15.66
N GLU A 191 5.02 10.51 16.15
CA GLU A 191 5.16 9.32 15.34
C GLU A 191 4.15 8.26 15.79
N ILE A 192 3.32 7.78 14.85
CA ILE A 192 2.48 6.59 15.08
C ILE A 192 3.11 5.41 14.36
N ARG A 193 3.50 4.39 15.13
CA ARG A 193 4.16 3.20 14.58
C ARG A 193 3.17 2.11 14.23
N ARG A 194 3.19 1.66 12.97
CA ARG A 194 2.40 0.54 12.45
C ARG A 194 3.25 -0.33 11.51
N GLY A 195 2.86 -1.62 11.39
CA GLY A 195 3.24 -2.47 10.28
C GLY A 195 2.52 -2.03 9.00
N SER A 196 2.44 -2.87 7.96
CA SER A 196 1.65 -2.65 6.74
C SER A 196 1.79 -1.27 6.06
N VAL A 197 2.00 -1.21 4.76
CA VAL A 197 1.97 0.04 4.00
C VAL A 197 0.54 0.58 3.94
N GLY A 198 -0.43 -0.33 3.71
CA GLY A 198 -1.85 0.04 3.64
C GLY A 198 -2.37 0.66 4.93
N ILE A 199 -2.01 0.13 6.10
CA ILE A 199 -2.41 0.70 7.40
C ILE A 199 -1.81 2.10 7.59
N LYS A 200 -0.52 2.31 7.23
CA LYS A 200 0.12 3.63 7.35
C LYS A 200 -0.53 4.67 6.43
N VAL A 201 -0.91 4.28 5.22
CA VAL A 201 -1.71 5.13 4.34
C VAL A 201 -3.10 5.38 4.91
N GLY A 202 -3.75 4.36 5.49
CA GLY A 202 -5.02 4.49 6.20
C GLY A 202 -4.98 5.57 7.28
N LEU A 203 -3.88 5.65 8.08
CA LEU A 203 -3.70 6.72 9.08
C LEU A 203 -3.69 8.12 8.46
N ILE A 204 -3.12 8.29 7.26
CA ILE A 204 -3.10 9.58 6.55
C ILE A 204 -4.52 9.93 6.05
N VAL A 205 -5.20 8.96 5.45
CA VAL A 205 -6.57 9.10 4.94
C VAL A 205 -7.57 9.41 6.05
N GLU A 206 -7.31 8.91 7.26
CA GLU A 206 -8.11 9.20 8.48
C GLU A 206 -7.67 10.47 9.23
N ARG A 207 -6.68 11.21 8.72
CA ARG A 207 -6.12 12.43 9.35
C ARG A 207 -5.48 12.18 10.72
N GLN A 208 -5.07 10.94 11.00
CA GLN A 208 -4.32 10.61 12.21
C GLN A 208 -2.82 10.89 12.01
N CYS A 209 -2.33 10.75 10.77
CA CYS A 209 -1.00 11.13 10.33
C CYS A 209 -1.08 12.01 9.08
N ASP A 210 0.04 12.66 8.74
CA ASP A 210 0.15 13.56 7.58
C ASP A 210 1.12 13.04 6.53
N LEU A 211 2.07 12.18 6.93
CA LEU A 211 3.08 11.66 6.03
C LEU A 211 3.58 10.27 6.43
N TYR A 212 4.06 9.53 5.44
CA TYR A 212 4.79 8.28 5.57
C TYR A 212 6.00 8.33 4.63
N ILE A 213 7.18 7.95 5.13
CA ILE A 213 8.42 7.90 4.37
C ILE A 213 9.05 6.52 4.57
N HIS A 214 9.38 5.85 3.45
CA HIS A 214 10.09 4.60 3.46
C HIS A 214 11.40 4.72 2.68
N LEU A 215 12.52 4.77 3.41
CA LEU A 215 13.83 4.98 2.83
C LEU A 215 14.43 3.73 2.17
N SER A 216 13.93 2.53 2.48
CA SER A 216 14.44 1.27 1.94
C SER A 216 13.94 1.04 0.52
N PRO A 217 14.72 0.38 -0.37
CA PRO A 217 14.27 -0.03 -1.70
C PRO A 217 13.44 -1.34 -1.70
N ARG A 218 12.95 -1.79 -0.54
CA ARG A 218 12.37 -3.13 -0.37
C ARG A 218 10.88 -3.21 -0.65
N THR A 219 10.14 -2.08 -0.63
CA THR A 219 8.73 -2.09 -1.00
C THR A 219 8.57 -2.47 -2.46
N LYS A 220 7.57 -3.27 -2.73
CA LYS A 220 7.28 -3.83 -4.05
C LYS A 220 5.98 -3.25 -4.60
N GLN A 221 5.67 -3.53 -5.87
CA GLN A 221 4.50 -2.95 -6.54
C GLN A 221 3.18 -3.36 -5.87
N TRP A 222 3.07 -4.57 -5.36
CA TRP A 222 1.86 -5.05 -4.67
C TRP A 222 1.65 -4.39 -3.30
N ASP A 223 2.72 -3.96 -2.60
CA ASP A 223 2.62 -3.24 -1.32
C ASP A 223 2.01 -1.85 -1.50
N THR A 224 2.09 -1.27 -2.71
CA THR A 224 1.85 0.17 -2.91
C THR A 224 0.68 0.49 -3.84
N CYS A 225 0.32 -0.39 -4.77
CA CYS A 225 -0.69 -0.08 -5.79
C CYS A 225 -2.05 0.29 -5.16
N ALA A 226 -2.59 -0.55 -4.28
CA ALA A 226 -3.84 -0.28 -3.62
C ALA A 226 -3.76 0.95 -2.69
N PRO A 227 -2.76 1.07 -1.79
CA PRO A 227 -2.62 2.25 -0.93
C PRO A 227 -2.44 3.55 -1.70
N GLN A 228 -1.76 3.54 -2.85
CA GLN A 228 -1.57 4.74 -3.66
C GLN A 228 -2.90 5.30 -4.19
N VAL A 229 -3.77 4.45 -4.75
CA VAL A 229 -5.10 4.90 -5.22
C VAL A 229 -5.91 5.44 -4.05
N VAL A 230 -5.92 4.71 -2.92
CA VAL A 230 -6.63 5.13 -1.71
C VAL A 230 -6.15 6.49 -1.22
N LEU A 231 -4.84 6.77 -1.26
CA LEU A 231 -4.32 8.06 -0.83
C LEU A 231 -4.62 9.19 -1.81
N ILE A 232 -4.36 8.96 -3.10
CA ILE A 232 -4.54 9.99 -4.15
C ILE A 232 -6.01 10.42 -4.24
N GLU A 233 -6.93 9.48 -4.22
CA GLU A 233 -8.37 9.75 -4.30
C GLU A 233 -8.93 10.40 -3.02
N ALA A 234 -8.18 10.38 -1.90
CA ALA A 234 -8.48 11.17 -0.71
C ALA A 234 -7.87 12.59 -0.75
N GLY A 235 -7.13 12.94 -1.81
CA GLY A 235 -6.46 14.23 -1.98
C GLY A 235 -5.00 14.25 -1.54
N GLY A 236 -4.40 13.11 -1.22
CA GLY A 236 -2.99 12.98 -0.88
C GLY A 236 -2.07 12.85 -2.11
N SER A 237 -0.77 12.70 -1.85
CA SER A 237 0.26 12.48 -2.87
C SER A 237 1.12 11.27 -2.53
N PHE A 238 1.51 10.52 -3.56
CA PHE A 238 2.32 9.31 -3.42
C PHE A 238 3.38 9.28 -4.54
N THR A 239 4.66 9.35 -4.18
CA THR A 239 5.79 9.38 -5.13
C THR A 239 6.96 8.55 -4.61
N ASP A 240 8.03 8.46 -5.41
CA ASP A 240 9.32 8.05 -4.89
C ASP A 240 9.94 9.15 -4.00
N LEU A 241 11.09 8.87 -3.38
CA LEU A 241 11.79 9.81 -2.48
C LEU A 241 12.28 11.09 -3.19
N PHE A 242 12.30 11.11 -4.52
CA PHE A 242 12.73 12.25 -5.34
C PHE A 242 11.55 13.00 -5.97
N GLY A 243 10.31 12.68 -5.55
CA GLY A 243 9.10 13.32 -6.06
C GLY A 243 8.63 12.83 -7.43
N LYS A 244 9.22 11.72 -7.96
CA LYS A 244 8.80 11.17 -9.25
C LYS A 244 7.58 10.26 -9.07
N PRO A 245 6.61 10.31 -10.01
CA PRO A 245 5.48 9.40 -10.02
C PRO A 245 5.93 7.93 -10.06
N ILE A 246 5.24 7.08 -9.31
CA ILE A 246 5.43 5.63 -9.34
C ILE A 246 4.60 5.05 -10.49
N ARG A 247 5.23 4.15 -11.25
CA ARG A 247 4.61 3.39 -12.34
C ARG A 247 4.60 1.91 -12.00
N TYR A 248 3.57 1.24 -12.46
CA TYR A 248 3.32 -0.17 -12.21
C TYR A 248 3.51 -1.02 -13.45
N ASN A 249 3.45 -2.34 -13.28
CA ASN A 249 3.63 -3.33 -14.33
C ASN A 249 4.99 -3.23 -15.04
N SER A 250 6.04 -2.88 -14.31
CA SER A 250 7.42 -2.96 -14.79
C SER A 250 8.06 -4.32 -14.43
N ARG A 251 9.12 -4.69 -15.13
CA ARG A 251 9.91 -5.90 -14.82
C ARG A 251 10.57 -5.81 -13.44
N GLU A 252 11.09 -4.64 -13.08
CA GLU A 252 11.55 -4.36 -11.73
C GLU A 252 10.35 -4.12 -10.83
N VAL A 253 10.12 -5.05 -9.92
CA VAL A 253 8.96 -4.97 -9.00
C VAL A 253 9.25 -4.14 -7.75
N GLN A 254 10.52 -3.89 -7.42
CA GLN A 254 10.92 -3.13 -6.24
C GLN A 254 10.93 -1.61 -6.52
N HIS A 255 10.47 -0.85 -5.56
CA HIS A 255 10.60 0.61 -5.57
C HIS A 255 12.00 1.03 -5.13
N ARG A 256 12.98 0.91 -6.03
CA ARG A 256 14.42 1.17 -5.76
C ARG A 256 14.69 2.53 -5.13
N ASN A 257 13.90 3.53 -5.48
CA ASN A 257 14.02 4.87 -4.94
C ASN A 257 13.34 5.08 -3.58
N GLY A 258 12.69 4.02 -3.00
CA GLY A 258 11.85 4.18 -1.82
C GLY A 258 10.55 4.94 -2.12
N ILE A 259 9.77 5.30 -1.10
CA ILE A 259 8.48 5.95 -1.27
C ILE A 259 8.23 7.08 -0.28
N VAL A 260 7.43 8.06 -0.70
CA VAL A 260 6.86 9.13 0.12
C VAL A 260 5.36 9.21 -0.12
N ALA A 261 4.58 9.12 0.94
CA ALA A 261 3.15 9.35 0.94
C ALA A 261 2.83 10.52 1.88
N THR A 262 2.01 11.47 1.44
CA THR A 262 1.67 12.66 2.23
C THR A 262 0.21 13.06 2.07
N ASN A 263 -0.24 14.01 2.88
CA ASN A 263 -1.54 14.66 2.74
C ASN A 263 -1.69 15.56 1.48
N GLY A 264 -0.74 15.53 0.55
CA GLY A 264 -0.77 16.34 -0.67
C GLY A 264 -0.33 17.80 -0.47
N ALA A 265 -0.97 18.52 0.44
CA ALA A 265 -0.70 19.94 0.70
C ALA A 265 0.77 20.23 1.07
N ALA A 266 1.45 19.29 1.73
CA ALA A 266 2.84 19.42 2.14
C ALA A 266 3.82 18.68 1.23
N HIS A 267 3.38 18.03 0.17
CA HIS A 267 4.21 17.06 -0.56
C HIS A 267 5.51 17.67 -1.09
N GLU A 268 5.44 18.77 -1.82
CA GLU A 268 6.61 19.45 -2.37
C GLU A 268 7.59 19.85 -1.26
N ARG A 269 7.08 20.39 -0.15
CA ARG A 269 7.88 20.79 1.01
C ARG A 269 8.59 19.59 1.67
N VAL A 270 7.91 18.44 1.74
CA VAL A 270 8.50 17.17 2.23
C VAL A 270 9.64 16.74 1.30
N ILE A 271 9.45 16.76 -0.01
CA ILE A 271 10.48 16.39 -0.99
C ILE A 271 11.69 17.34 -0.90
N GLU A 272 11.46 18.65 -0.85
CA GLU A 272 12.53 19.65 -0.68
C GLU A 272 13.33 19.45 0.62
N ALA A 273 12.65 19.16 1.73
CA ALA A 273 13.30 18.90 3.02
C ALA A 273 14.06 17.56 3.05
N LEU A 274 13.62 16.56 2.27
CA LEU A 274 14.32 15.28 2.12
C LEU A 274 15.58 15.38 1.26
N ALA A 275 15.60 16.22 0.24
CA ALA A 275 16.67 16.25 -0.76
C ALA A 275 18.10 16.36 -0.16
N PRO A 276 18.41 17.28 0.78
CA PRO A 276 19.75 17.36 1.38
C PRO A 276 20.10 16.10 2.21
N LEU A 277 19.11 15.47 2.85
CA LEU A 277 19.31 14.25 3.63
C LEU A 277 19.60 13.05 2.71
N LEU A 278 18.89 12.95 1.59
CA LEU A 278 19.15 11.91 0.60
C LEU A 278 20.55 12.03 0.01
N ALA A 279 21.00 13.23 -0.29
CA ALA A 279 22.38 13.49 -0.74
C ALA A 279 23.41 13.09 0.33
N GLU A 280 23.17 13.42 1.61
CA GLU A 280 24.01 12.98 2.73
C GLU A 280 24.05 11.44 2.86
N PHE A 281 22.93 10.77 2.60
CA PHE A 281 22.84 9.30 2.63
C PHE A 281 23.45 8.63 1.40
N GLY A 282 23.98 9.40 0.44
CA GLY A 282 24.53 8.90 -0.82
C GLY A 282 23.45 8.31 -1.76
N ARG A 283 22.19 8.76 -1.63
CA ARG A 283 21.09 8.32 -2.48
C ARG A 283 21.00 9.16 -3.73
N VAL A 284 20.98 8.48 -4.87
CA VAL A 284 20.73 9.07 -6.20
C VAL A 284 19.53 8.39 -6.84
N PRO A 285 18.76 9.10 -7.68
CA PRO A 285 17.66 8.46 -8.44
C PRO A 285 18.19 7.32 -9.31
N VAL A 286 17.46 6.23 -9.35
CA VAL A 286 17.73 5.05 -10.20
C VAL A 286 16.73 5.01 -11.36
#